data_b30cdb1f2ffa0111de3b2207991580c4
#
_entry.id   b30cdb1f2ffa0111de3b2207991580c4
#
_cell.length_a   1.000
_cell.length_b   1.000
_cell.length_c   1.000
_cell.angle_alpha   90.00
_cell.angle_beta   90.00
_cell.angle_gamma   90.00
#
_symmetry.space_group_name_H-M   'P 1'
#
loop_
_entity.id
_entity.type
_entity.pdbx_description
1 polymer ?
#
loop_
_entity_poly.entity_id
_entity_poly.type
_entity_poly.pdbx_seq_one_letter_code
_entity_poly.pdbx_strand_id
1 'polypeptide(L)'
;MSSFLLLLAFNYHSVDLGETYVSRNLLAWVTMGLAVIGLWWGAFRKAQVRWSPLWVSALFVPVAGAFWVLAIHTLGPYDPVHAGLLYLPAMLLTFAFFVLGLLQRDFSNAEWAAFVLVVLLGFLPQYLLHFISSNPLLFFKVSISLPSFWVKPWAGFSQYNLFGSFLASLIVLSAWALACVPMARWQRGLIVALGFIYASEYPIMSSKTGMLGTLLGLAFLALHLWQANGDRSARRRYLIYLVSLLLAYIVVSLALSWHPERPSKLPDWSGDSLSIRTRWTMWLIAWRSFLEAPIFGHGLGSFTVTYLEHFSRYGLAENLTFYRVVSVPHNLVMHVLSEAGLFGLLTLLAPLAALVFWHIRHNPNRWLLVGLCAPIVLHTQVEYPYIASGGHYFLLAIFLAAALGKTAAPERVLHLRKPSLALASYGALVLFCTALIFQCVMLLTLMSRASQAFDMDTYLPLDRYVEQRYQSSDLSHPIIGKRMRAMADLVVISRALDEERVDILQGFAIASMEKHVLPFYASPPVWDLAFRAYAATGNLPAIEALIQKVAKWQPEQADKYRRALQTPSPRLPQ
;
A
#
# COMPACT_ATOMS: atom_id res chain seq x y z
N MET A 1 -9.78 21.27 -12.65
CA MET A 1 -9.55 20.99 -11.21
C MET A 1 -9.34 19.52 -10.92
N SER A 2 -10.23 18.60 -11.35
CA SER A 2 -10.05 17.15 -11.13
C SER A 2 -8.76 16.59 -11.74
N SER A 3 -8.32 17.06 -12.90
CA SER A 3 -7.06 16.65 -13.54
C SER A 3 -5.81 17.03 -12.75
N PHE A 4 -5.81 18.21 -12.15
CA PHE A 4 -4.70 18.68 -11.32
C PHE A 4 -4.63 17.88 -10.00
N LEU A 5 -5.77 17.56 -9.42
CA LEU A 5 -5.84 16.75 -8.21
C LEU A 5 -5.42 15.30 -8.46
N LEU A 6 -5.72 14.75 -9.64
CA LEU A 6 -5.20 13.45 -10.06
C LEU A 6 -3.69 13.46 -10.22
N LEU A 7 -3.13 14.51 -10.80
CA LEU A 7 -1.68 14.69 -10.90
C LEU A 7 -1.03 14.70 -9.51
N LEU A 8 -1.63 15.42 -8.55
CA LEU A 8 -1.14 15.45 -7.18
C LEU A 8 -1.22 14.07 -6.51
N ALA A 9 -2.30 13.32 -6.71
CA ALA A 9 -2.48 12.01 -6.10
C ALA A 9 -1.44 10.98 -6.52
N PHE A 10 -0.93 11.08 -7.75
CA PHE A 10 0.09 10.17 -8.26
C PHE A 10 1.53 10.65 -8.05
N ASN A 11 1.73 11.94 -7.82
CA ASN A 11 3.08 12.53 -7.81
C ASN A 11 3.61 12.85 -6.41
N TYR A 12 2.80 12.73 -5.37
CA TYR A 12 3.25 13.03 -4.02
C TYR A 12 3.41 11.77 -3.16
N HIS A 13 4.64 11.53 -2.74
CA HIS A 13 4.96 10.56 -1.72
C HIS A 13 5.34 11.29 -0.44
N SER A 14 4.53 11.12 0.57
CA SER A 14 4.85 11.59 1.89
C SER A 14 6.14 10.93 2.37
N VAL A 15 6.86 11.67 3.18
CA VAL A 15 8.07 11.26 3.85
C VAL A 15 7.91 9.86 4.43
N ASP A 16 8.87 9.00 4.14
CA ASP A 16 8.90 7.62 4.62
C ASP A 16 9.33 7.59 6.10
N LEU A 17 8.37 7.86 6.99
CA LEU A 17 8.58 7.63 8.42
C LEU A 17 8.47 6.13 8.77
N GLY A 18 8.85 5.25 7.82
CA GLY A 18 8.72 3.80 7.92
C GLY A 18 7.25 3.39 8.09
N GLU A 19 6.84 2.29 7.61
CA GLU A 19 5.58 1.50 7.73
C GLU A 19 4.25 2.12 8.22
N THR A 20 4.08 3.45 8.32
CA THR A 20 2.76 4.04 8.54
C THR A 20 1.99 4.05 7.23
N TYR A 21 1.19 3.02 7.02
CA TYR A 21 0.37 2.81 5.84
C TYR A 21 -0.53 3.99 5.46
N VAL A 22 -0.86 4.84 6.43
CA VAL A 22 -1.69 6.02 6.23
C VAL A 22 -0.95 7.09 5.47
N SER A 23 0.32 7.34 5.79
CA SER A 23 1.08 8.46 5.25
C SER A 23 1.28 8.40 3.74
N ARG A 24 1.47 7.20 3.21
CA ARG A 24 1.71 6.98 1.78
C ARG A 24 0.47 7.21 0.91
N ASN A 25 -0.69 7.24 1.53
CA ASN A 25 -1.97 7.25 0.84
C ASN A 25 -2.75 8.54 1.06
N LEU A 26 -2.29 9.44 1.93
CA LEU A 26 -3.07 10.60 2.36
C LEU A 26 -3.55 11.46 1.20
N LEU A 27 -2.71 11.71 0.20
CA LEU A 27 -3.09 12.51 -0.95
C LEU A 27 -4.09 11.80 -1.88
N ALA A 28 -3.99 10.50 -2.03
CA ALA A 28 -4.97 9.72 -2.76
C ALA A 28 -6.35 9.80 -2.08
N TRP A 29 -6.40 9.75 -0.75
CA TRP A 29 -7.64 9.91 0.02
C TRP A 29 -8.19 11.33 -0.05
N VAL A 30 -7.36 12.36 0.00
CA VAL A 30 -7.76 13.76 -0.26
C VAL A 30 -8.40 13.89 -1.64
N THR A 31 -7.75 13.32 -2.67
CA THR A 31 -8.25 13.36 -4.04
C THR A 31 -9.59 12.65 -4.18
N MET A 32 -9.75 11.46 -3.57
CA MET A 32 -11.02 10.74 -3.56
C MET A 32 -12.10 11.52 -2.83
N GLY A 33 -11.80 12.11 -1.67
CA GLY A 33 -12.75 12.94 -0.93
C GLY A 33 -13.25 14.14 -1.73
N LEU A 34 -12.34 14.86 -2.41
CA LEU A 34 -12.72 15.97 -3.29
C LEU A 34 -13.53 15.50 -4.50
N ALA A 35 -13.17 14.36 -5.07
CA ALA A 35 -13.91 13.77 -6.18
C ALA A 35 -15.34 13.34 -5.77
N VAL A 36 -15.50 12.77 -4.57
CA VAL A 36 -16.82 12.43 -4.00
C VAL A 36 -17.71 13.66 -3.95
N ILE A 37 -17.22 14.77 -3.41
CA ILE A 37 -17.99 16.03 -3.35
C ILE A 37 -18.49 16.44 -4.74
N GLY A 38 -17.58 16.43 -5.74
CA GLY A 38 -17.93 16.83 -7.10
C GLY A 38 -18.88 15.85 -7.82
N LEU A 39 -18.69 14.54 -7.63
CA LEU A 39 -19.52 13.50 -8.27
C LEU A 39 -20.96 13.51 -7.74
N TRP A 40 -21.13 13.65 -6.43
CA TRP A 40 -22.44 13.62 -5.79
C TRP A 40 -23.24 14.90 -5.96
N TRP A 41 -22.59 16.04 -6.24
CA TRP A 41 -23.30 17.31 -6.49
C TRP A 41 -24.39 17.16 -7.55
N GLY A 42 -24.07 16.49 -8.67
CA GLY A 42 -25.01 16.28 -9.76
C GLY A 42 -26.25 15.46 -9.36
N ALA A 43 -26.04 14.39 -8.57
CA ALA A 43 -27.11 13.51 -8.09
C ALA A 43 -28.03 14.25 -7.11
N PHE A 44 -27.48 14.95 -6.14
CA PHE A 44 -28.28 15.70 -5.15
C PHE A 44 -29.00 16.90 -5.77
N ARG A 45 -28.38 17.58 -6.74
CA ARG A 45 -29.05 18.67 -7.48
C ARG A 45 -30.28 18.19 -8.25
N LYS A 46 -30.23 16.95 -8.79
CA LYS A 46 -31.39 16.32 -9.45
C LYS A 46 -32.35 15.66 -8.47
N ALA A 47 -32.04 15.63 -7.18
CA ALA A 47 -32.76 14.93 -6.13
C ALA A 47 -33.03 13.44 -6.48
N GLN A 48 -32.10 12.83 -7.19
CA GLN A 48 -32.20 11.45 -7.64
C GLN A 48 -30.88 10.73 -7.38
N VAL A 49 -30.98 9.56 -6.75
CA VAL A 49 -29.84 8.67 -6.48
C VAL A 49 -30.11 7.31 -7.07
N ARG A 50 -29.27 6.89 -8.00
CA ARG A 50 -29.30 5.52 -8.53
C ARG A 50 -28.59 4.58 -7.56
N TRP A 51 -29.18 3.46 -7.27
CA TRP A 51 -28.62 2.47 -6.38
C TRP A 51 -29.06 1.06 -6.75
N SER A 52 -28.32 0.08 -6.29
CA SER A 52 -28.67 -1.33 -6.34
C SER A 52 -28.40 -1.94 -4.97
N PRO A 53 -29.30 -2.80 -4.44
CA PRO A 53 -29.03 -3.51 -3.18
C PRO A 53 -27.70 -4.24 -3.19
N LEU A 54 -27.33 -4.81 -4.34
CA LEU A 54 -26.06 -5.52 -4.51
C LEU A 54 -24.85 -4.60 -4.37
N TRP A 55 -24.88 -3.40 -5.00
CA TRP A 55 -23.80 -2.42 -4.88
C TRP A 55 -23.67 -1.88 -3.45
N VAL A 56 -24.82 -1.53 -2.86
CA VAL A 56 -24.85 -1.02 -1.49
C VAL A 56 -24.30 -2.07 -0.51
N SER A 57 -24.77 -3.33 -0.62
CA SER A 57 -24.27 -4.40 0.24
C SER A 57 -22.78 -4.62 0.06
N ALA A 58 -22.29 -4.70 -1.20
CA ALA A 58 -20.88 -4.95 -1.46
C ALA A 58 -19.94 -3.84 -0.98
N LEU A 59 -20.42 -2.60 -0.93
CA LEU A 59 -19.59 -1.44 -0.56
C LEU A 59 -19.74 -1.03 0.91
N PHE A 60 -20.94 -1.16 1.51
CA PHE A 60 -21.18 -0.67 2.87
C PHE A 60 -21.13 -1.76 3.95
N VAL A 61 -21.35 -3.03 3.62
CA VAL A 61 -21.13 -4.11 4.59
C VAL A 61 -19.66 -4.17 5.04
N PRO A 62 -18.64 -4.00 4.15
CA PRO A 62 -17.27 -3.88 4.58
C PRO A 62 -16.99 -2.69 5.50
N VAL A 63 -17.67 -1.55 5.29
CA VAL A 63 -17.56 -0.39 6.20
C VAL A 63 -18.08 -0.73 7.59
N ALA A 64 -19.29 -1.32 7.66
CA ALA A 64 -19.87 -1.75 8.93
C ALA A 64 -19.01 -2.83 9.61
N GLY A 65 -18.51 -3.79 8.84
CA GLY A 65 -17.58 -4.83 9.32
C GLY A 65 -16.32 -4.24 9.92
N ALA A 66 -15.71 -3.24 9.26
CA ALA A 66 -14.53 -2.55 9.77
C ALA A 66 -14.81 -1.82 11.09
N PHE A 67 -15.97 -1.16 11.24
CA PHE A 67 -16.38 -0.56 12.51
C PHE A 67 -16.50 -1.60 13.62
N TRP A 68 -17.15 -2.74 13.35
CA TRP A 68 -17.33 -3.80 14.34
C TRP A 68 -16.01 -4.47 14.72
N VAL A 69 -15.16 -4.75 13.75
CA VAL A 69 -13.82 -5.31 14.02
C VAL A 69 -13.02 -4.36 14.90
N LEU A 70 -13.02 -3.06 14.61
CA LEU A 70 -12.37 -2.08 15.47
C LEU A 70 -13.00 -2.01 16.85
N ALA A 71 -14.33 -1.98 16.97
CA ALA A 71 -15.03 -1.92 18.27
C ALA A 71 -14.70 -3.13 19.16
N ILE A 72 -14.68 -4.34 18.58
CA ILE A 72 -14.35 -5.56 19.31
C ILE A 72 -12.90 -5.50 19.83
N HIS A 73 -11.98 -4.97 19.05
CA HIS A 73 -10.55 -5.00 19.37
C HIS A 73 -10.05 -3.78 20.16
N THR A 74 -10.75 -2.64 20.13
CA THR A 74 -10.42 -1.50 21.03
C THR A 74 -10.73 -1.81 22.50
N LEU A 75 -11.57 -2.80 22.75
CA LEU A 75 -11.87 -3.31 24.10
C LEU A 75 -10.92 -4.44 24.55
N GLY A 76 -10.00 -4.87 23.67
CA GLY A 76 -9.06 -5.96 23.92
C GLY A 76 -7.67 -5.49 24.40
N PRO A 77 -6.82 -6.43 24.82
CA PRO A 77 -5.49 -6.13 25.36
C PRO A 77 -4.46 -5.67 24.31
N TYR A 78 -4.79 -5.73 23.04
CA TYR A 78 -3.89 -5.36 21.96
C TYR A 78 -4.02 -3.86 21.64
N ASP A 79 -3.00 -3.13 22.03
CA ASP A 79 -2.83 -1.74 21.60
C ASP A 79 -2.57 -1.73 20.08
N PRO A 80 -3.38 -1.06 19.27
CA PRO A 80 -3.22 -1.11 17.82
C PRO A 80 -1.88 -0.52 17.43
N VAL A 81 -0.94 -1.38 17.10
CA VAL A 81 0.43 -1.03 16.66
C VAL A 81 0.38 -0.13 15.42
N HIS A 82 -0.71 -0.24 14.65
CA HIS A 82 -0.96 0.52 13.45
C HIS A 82 -2.20 1.42 13.63
N ALA A 83 -2.03 2.52 14.34
CA ALA A 83 -3.09 3.53 14.51
C ALA A 83 -3.73 3.99 13.18
N GLY A 84 -3.04 3.77 12.05
CA GLY A 84 -3.61 3.98 10.70
C GLY A 84 -4.84 3.12 10.41
N LEU A 85 -4.99 1.97 11.05
CA LEU A 85 -6.16 1.11 10.89
C LEU A 85 -7.43 1.69 11.54
N LEU A 86 -7.31 2.63 12.48
CA LEU A 86 -8.45 3.38 13.01
C LEU A 86 -9.21 4.14 11.92
N TYR A 87 -8.52 4.47 10.81
CA TYR A 87 -9.16 5.12 9.66
C TYR A 87 -9.76 4.14 8.65
N LEU A 88 -9.57 2.85 8.81
CA LEU A 88 -10.07 1.85 7.86
C LEU A 88 -11.56 2.03 7.53
N PRO A 89 -12.49 2.23 8.50
CA PRO A 89 -13.88 2.46 8.17
C PRO A 89 -14.10 3.75 7.35
N ALA A 90 -13.40 4.84 7.70
CA ALA A 90 -13.52 6.11 6.97
C ALA A 90 -12.96 6.00 5.54
N MET A 91 -11.88 5.25 5.35
CA MET A 91 -11.30 4.96 4.04
C MET A 91 -12.25 4.12 3.20
N LEU A 92 -12.78 3.03 3.74
CA LEU A 92 -13.76 2.18 3.05
C LEU A 92 -15.04 2.95 2.72
N LEU A 93 -15.50 3.82 3.61
CA LEU A 93 -16.66 4.68 3.38
C LEU A 93 -16.40 5.68 2.24
N THR A 94 -15.22 6.31 2.22
CA THR A 94 -14.83 7.22 1.12
C THR A 94 -14.73 6.47 -0.20
N PHE A 95 -14.15 5.28 -0.21
CA PHE A 95 -14.08 4.42 -1.38
C PHE A 95 -15.49 4.03 -1.87
N ALA A 96 -16.38 3.64 -0.97
CA ALA A 96 -17.76 3.31 -1.30
C ALA A 96 -18.51 4.48 -1.93
N PHE A 97 -18.41 5.67 -1.35
CA PHE A 97 -19.00 6.87 -1.92
C PHE A 97 -18.36 7.28 -3.24
N PHE A 98 -17.06 7.04 -3.42
CA PHE A 98 -16.38 7.32 -4.68
C PHE A 98 -16.86 6.40 -5.80
N VAL A 99 -16.92 5.09 -5.56
CA VAL A 99 -17.46 4.12 -6.54
C VAL A 99 -18.91 4.45 -6.89
N LEU A 100 -19.77 4.64 -5.88
CA LEU A 100 -21.18 4.99 -6.10
C LEU A 100 -21.34 6.33 -6.81
N GLY A 101 -20.50 7.32 -6.48
CA GLY A 101 -20.49 8.62 -7.14
C GLY A 101 -20.13 8.51 -8.63
N LEU A 102 -19.18 7.65 -8.99
CA LEU A 102 -18.86 7.34 -10.38
C LEU A 102 -20.06 6.67 -11.10
N LEU A 103 -20.77 5.77 -10.40
CA LEU A 103 -21.98 5.10 -10.93
C LEU A 103 -23.19 6.04 -11.06
N GLN A 104 -23.24 7.19 -10.36
CA GLN A 104 -24.28 8.22 -10.59
C GLN A 104 -24.16 8.91 -11.95
N ARG A 105 -22.99 8.83 -12.59
CA ARG A 105 -22.74 9.54 -13.85
C ARG A 105 -22.83 8.60 -15.04
N ASP A 106 -23.56 9.05 -16.06
CA ASP A 106 -23.50 8.47 -17.40
C ASP A 106 -22.34 9.13 -18.14
N PHE A 107 -21.18 8.57 -18.00
CA PHE A 107 -20.00 9.07 -18.72
C PHE A 107 -20.19 8.88 -20.22
N SER A 108 -20.11 9.96 -20.96
CA SER A 108 -20.00 9.91 -22.41
C SER A 108 -18.65 9.28 -22.82
N ASN A 109 -18.58 8.78 -24.05
CA ASN A 109 -17.33 8.24 -24.59
C ASN A 109 -16.17 9.26 -24.56
N ALA A 110 -16.47 10.54 -24.80
CA ALA A 110 -15.49 11.61 -24.74
C ALA A 110 -14.98 11.83 -23.32
N GLU A 111 -15.85 11.76 -22.32
CA GLU A 111 -15.46 11.88 -20.90
C GLU A 111 -14.62 10.67 -20.47
N TRP A 112 -14.96 9.45 -20.88
CA TRP A 112 -14.14 8.28 -20.63
C TRP A 112 -12.76 8.40 -21.28
N ALA A 113 -12.69 8.82 -22.54
CA ALA A 113 -11.41 9.02 -23.24
C ALA A 113 -10.54 10.08 -22.53
N ALA A 114 -11.14 11.22 -22.16
CA ALA A 114 -10.46 12.26 -21.43
C ALA A 114 -9.98 11.79 -20.06
N PHE A 115 -10.83 11.04 -19.33
CA PHE A 115 -10.50 10.52 -18.01
C PHE A 115 -9.33 9.54 -18.03
N VAL A 116 -9.34 8.59 -18.98
CA VAL A 116 -8.22 7.64 -19.15
C VAL A 116 -6.93 8.37 -19.48
N LEU A 117 -6.97 9.34 -20.37
CA LEU A 117 -5.78 10.13 -20.71
C LEU A 117 -5.26 10.92 -19.49
N VAL A 118 -6.14 11.50 -18.68
CA VAL A 118 -5.75 12.21 -17.46
C VAL A 118 -5.05 11.26 -16.47
N VAL A 119 -5.57 10.04 -16.30
CA VAL A 119 -4.94 9.04 -15.43
C VAL A 119 -3.55 8.65 -15.94
N LEU A 120 -3.44 8.36 -17.24
CA LEU A 120 -2.17 7.95 -17.84
C LEU A 120 -1.14 9.10 -17.84
N LEU A 121 -1.53 10.29 -18.30
CA LEU A 121 -0.64 11.46 -18.32
C LEU A 121 -0.28 11.93 -16.90
N GLY A 122 -1.20 11.81 -15.96
CA GLY A 122 -0.98 12.19 -14.57
C GLY A 122 0.14 11.39 -13.90
N PHE A 123 0.32 10.15 -14.30
CA PHE A 123 1.40 9.30 -13.77
C PHE A 123 2.74 9.49 -14.52
N LEU A 124 2.70 9.97 -15.76
CA LEU A 124 3.87 10.08 -16.63
C LEU A 124 5.05 10.89 -16.01
N PRO A 125 4.85 12.05 -15.38
CA PRO A 125 5.97 12.79 -14.78
C PRO A 125 6.72 11.99 -13.72
N GLN A 126 6.00 11.31 -12.83
CA GLN A 126 6.59 10.48 -11.78
C GLN A 126 7.34 9.28 -12.37
N TYR A 127 6.77 8.66 -13.39
CA TYR A 127 7.42 7.60 -14.13
C TYR A 127 8.72 8.07 -14.79
N LEU A 128 8.70 9.20 -15.50
CA LEU A 128 9.89 9.75 -16.17
C LEU A 128 10.99 10.11 -15.18
N LEU A 129 10.66 10.71 -14.06
CA LEU A 129 11.63 11.00 -12.99
C LEU A 129 12.28 9.72 -12.47
N HIS A 130 11.50 8.67 -12.23
CA HIS A 130 12.02 7.36 -11.83
C HIS A 130 12.91 6.78 -12.93
N PHE A 131 12.44 6.75 -14.18
CA PHE A 131 13.15 6.16 -15.30
C PHE A 131 14.51 6.84 -15.55
N ILE A 132 14.55 8.18 -15.54
CA ILE A 132 15.79 8.95 -15.69
C ILE A 132 16.74 8.69 -14.53
N SER A 133 16.25 8.69 -13.29
CA SER A 133 17.09 8.50 -12.10
C SER A 133 17.62 7.08 -11.95
N SER A 134 16.84 6.09 -12.40
CA SER A 134 17.21 4.67 -12.29
C SER A 134 18.08 4.19 -13.46
N ASN A 135 18.12 4.93 -14.56
CA ASN A 135 18.83 4.56 -15.79
C ASN A 135 19.75 5.67 -16.31
N PRO A 136 20.74 6.14 -15.52
CA PRO A 136 21.62 7.24 -15.91
C PRO A 136 22.47 6.95 -17.16
N LEU A 137 22.61 5.67 -17.55
CA LEU A 137 23.40 5.26 -18.74
C LEU A 137 22.62 5.35 -20.05
N LEU A 138 21.27 5.33 -20.00
CA LEU A 138 20.44 5.47 -21.21
C LEU A 138 20.36 6.93 -21.70
N PHE A 139 20.53 7.88 -20.80
CA PHE A 139 20.46 9.30 -21.09
C PHE A 139 21.74 9.98 -20.59
N PHE A 140 22.81 9.95 -21.39
CA PHE A 140 24.04 10.70 -21.16
C PHE A 140 24.33 11.03 -19.69
N LYS A 141 25.46 10.69 -19.12
CA LYS A 141 25.96 10.95 -17.75
C LYS A 141 25.58 12.33 -17.16
N VAL A 142 24.34 12.72 -17.26
CA VAL A 142 23.81 13.92 -16.61
C VAL A 142 23.46 13.50 -15.19
N SER A 143 24.40 13.70 -14.28
CA SER A 143 24.11 13.68 -12.84
C SER A 143 23.17 14.85 -12.53
N ILE A 144 21.89 14.68 -12.82
CA ILE A 144 20.88 15.61 -12.33
C ILE A 144 20.76 15.29 -10.85
N SER A 145 21.43 16.05 -10.00
CA SER A 145 21.23 16.03 -8.55
C SER A 145 19.88 16.65 -8.23
N LEU A 146 18.81 15.92 -8.52
CA LEU A 146 17.48 16.29 -8.06
C LEU A 146 17.42 16.06 -6.54
N PRO A 147 16.77 16.97 -5.78
CA PRO A 147 16.55 16.77 -4.36
C PRO A 147 15.95 15.39 -4.10
N SER A 148 16.42 14.67 -3.09
CA SER A 148 16.04 13.29 -2.79
C SER A 148 14.53 13.07 -2.59
N PHE A 149 13.78 14.15 -2.28
CA PHE A 149 12.32 14.11 -2.17
C PHE A 149 11.61 14.06 -3.54
N TRP A 150 12.28 14.42 -4.66
CA TRP A 150 11.72 14.32 -6.02
C TRP A 150 11.99 12.96 -6.66
N VAL A 151 13.09 12.33 -6.27
CA VAL A 151 13.59 11.11 -6.89
C VAL A 151 13.51 9.97 -5.89
N LYS A 152 12.34 9.38 -5.78
CA LYS A 152 12.20 8.16 -4.98
C LYS A 152 12.25 6.93 -5.88
N PRO A 153 12.91 5.84 -5.45
CA PRO A 153 12.91 4.60 -6.20
C PRO A 153 11.47 4.15 -6.47
N TRP A 154 11.27 3.45 -7.60
CA TRP A 154 10.00 2.87 -8.00
C TRP A 154 8.86 3.90 -8.18
N ALA A 155 9.16 5.04 -8.77
CA ALA A 155 8.19 6.11 -9.01
C ALA A 155 7.38 6.46 -7.74
N GLY A 156 8.05 6.34 -6.59
CA GLY A 156 7.50 6.65 -5.28
C GLY A 156 6.73 5.54 -4.60
N PHE A 157 6.58 4.38 -5.21
CA PHE A 157 6.09 3.20 -4.50
C PHE A 157 7.16 2.65 -3.56
N SER A 158 6.75 2.07 -2.44
CA SER A 158 7.69 1.52 -1.46
C SER A 158 8.43 0.29 -1.94
N GLN A 159 7.91 -0.36 -2.98
CA GLN A 159 8.43 -1.61 -3.51
C GLN A 159 8.20 -1.69 -5.03
N TYR A 160 9.14 -2.35 -5.72
CA TYR A 160 9.04 -2.57 -7.17
C TYR A 160 7.81 -3.40 -7.58
N ASN A 161 7.32 -4.31 -6.72
CA ASN A 161 6.12 -5.08 -7.02
C ASN A 161 4.85 -4.21 -7.01
N LEU A 162 4.75 -3.24 -6.08
CA LEU A 162 3.65 -2.28 -6.05
C LEU A 162 3.65 -1.41 -7.31
N PHE A 163 4.83 -0.92 -7.68
CA PHE A 163 5.00 -0.18 -8.92
C PHE A 163 4.61 -1.03 -10.15
N GLY A 164 5.09 -2.27 -10.21
CA GLY A 164 4.79 -3.19 -11.31
C GLY A 164 3.32 -3.51 -11.48
N SER A 165 2.57 -3.74 -10.40
CA SER A 165 1.13 -3.98 -10.49
C SER A 165 0.33 -2.73 -10.81
N PHE A 166 0.83 -1.56 -10.42
CA PHE A 166 0.23 -0.29 -10.81
C PHE A 166 0.40 -0.06 -12.32
N LEU A 167 1.60 -0.28 -12.87
CA LEU A 167 1.83 -0.27 -14.32
C LEU A 167 0.96 -1.28 -15.05
N ALA A 168 0.85 -2.51 -14.52
CA ALA A 168 -0.06 -3.52 -15.06
C ALA A 168 -1.49 -2.99 -15.19
N SER A 169 -1.98 -2.32 -14.16
CA SER A 169 -3.31 -1.72 -14.13
C SER A 169 -3.48 -0.60 -15.17
N LEU A 170 -2.46 0.24 -15.34
CA LEU A 170 -2.46 1.29 -16.38
C LEU A 170 -2.43 0.71 -17.79
N ILE A 171 -1.65 -0.34 -18.02
CA ILE A 171 -1.56 -1.03 -19.32
C ILE A 171 -2.91 -1.69 -19.67
N VAL A 172 -3.54 -2.37 -18.71
CA VAL A 172 -4.86 -3.00 -18.94
C VAL A 172 -5.95 -1.94 -19.15
N LEU A 173 -5.91 -0.81 -18.40
CA LEU A 173 -6.78 0.33 -18.62
C LEU A 173 -6.63 0.90 -20.05
N SER A 174 -5.39 1.04 -20.52
CA SER A 174 -5.06 1.51 -21.85
C SER A 174 -5.61 0.58 -22.93
N ALA A 175 -5.43 -0.75 -22.75
CA ALA A 175 -5.93 -1.77 -23.65
C ALA A 175 -7.47 -1.73 -23.77
N TRP A 176 -8.16 -1.64 -22.62
CA TRP A 176 -9.62 -1.48 -22.59
C TRP A 176 -10.08 -0.21 -23.30
N ALA A 177 -9.45 0.92 -23.00
CA ALA A 177 -9.83 2.20 -23.57
C ALA A 177 -9.67 2.19 -25.11
N LEU A 178 -8.53 1.67 -25.62
CA LEU A 178 -8.29 1.54 -27.06
C LEU A 178 -9.29 0.63 -27.75
N ALA A 179 -9.68 -0.46 -27.11
CA ALA A 179 -10.59 -1.42 -27.68
C ALA A 179 -12.06 -0.97 -27.62
N CYS A 180 -12.50 -0.45 -26.46
CA CYS A 180 -13.89 -0.29 -26.10
C CYS A 180 -14.40 1.17 -26.07
N VAL A 181 -13.50 2.16 -25.96
CA VAL A 181 -13.89 3.57 -25.88
C VAL A 181 -13.70 4.26 -27.24
N PRO A 182 -14.75 4.80 -27.87
CA PRO A 182 -14.63 5.63 -29.05
C PRO A 182 -13.82 6.90 -28.75
N MET A 183 -12.77 7.15 -29.54
CA MET A 183 -11.87 8.28 -29.34
C MET A 183 -11.22 8.74 -30.65
N ALA A 184 -10.69 9.95 -30.66
CA ALA A 184 -9.98 10.52 -31.80
C ALA A 184 -8.67 9.75 -32.11
N ARG A 185 -8.19 9.85 -33.35
CA ARG A 185 -6.95 9.15 -33.77
C ARG A 185 -5.74 9.54 -32.93
N TRP A 186 -5.57 10.83 -32.63
CA TRP A 186 -4.46 11.33 -31.81
C TRP A 186 -4.49 10.76 -30.36
N GLN A 187 -5.69 10.65 -29.76
CA GLN A 187 -5.85 10.06 -28.42
C GLN A 187 -5.41 8.60 -28.41
N ARG A 188 -5.79 7.84 -29.45
CA ARG A 188 -5.34 6.46 -29.62
C ARG A 188 -3.84 6.34 -29.74
N GLY A 189 -3.23 7.20 -30.58
CA GLY A 189 -1.78 7.26 -30.75
C GLY A 189 -1.07 7.54 -29.42
N LEU A 190 -1.57 8.50 -28.66
CA LEU A 190 -1.03 8.86 -27.35
C LEU A 190 -1.15 7.70 -26.33
N ILE A 191 -2.30 7.01 -26.26
CA ILE A 191 -2.48 5.86 -25.37
C ILE A 191 -1.54 4.71 -25.75
N VAL A 192 -1.34 4.44 -27.04
CA VAL A 192 -0.37 3.44 -27.50
C VAL A 192 1.06 3.83 -27.07
N ALA A 193 1.44 5.10 -27.27
CA ALA A 193 2.75 5.60 -26.84
C ALA A 193 2.98 5.48 -25.34
N LEU A 194 1.99 5.86 -24.53
CA LEU A 194 2.06 5.73 -23.07
C LEU A 194 2.14 4.26 -22.63
N GLY A 195 1.35 3.38 -23.25
CA GLY A 195 1.44 1.94 -23.00
C GLY A 195 2.81 1.37 -23.35
N PHE A 196 3.40 1.78 -24.47
CA PHE A 196 4.76 1.43 -24.86
C PHE A 196 5.78 1.89 -23.79
N ILE A 197 5.69 3.15 -23.36
CA ILE A 197 6.55 3.71 -22.32
C ILE A 197 6.43 2.91 -21.01
N TYR A 198 5.22 2.61 -20.56
CA TYR A 198 5.01 1.85 -19.30
C TYR A 198 5.47 0.38 -19.39
N ALA A 199 5.28 -0.26 -20.55
CA ALA A 199 5.74 -1.62 -20.76
C ALA A 199 7.27 -1.75 -20.83
N SER A 200 7.96 -0.67 -21.23
CA SER A 200 9.42 -0.63 -21.31
C SER A 200 10.12 -0.80 -19.95
N GLU A 201 9.40 -0.63 -18.83
CA GLU A 201 9.92 -0.78 -17.48
C GLU A 201 10.06 -2.25 -17.04
N TYR A 202 9.29 -3.18 -17.61
CA TYR A 202 9.30 -4.56 -17.15
C TYR A 202 10.66 -5.27 -17.27
N PRO A 203 11.43 -5.11 -18.36
CA PRO A 203 12.77 -5.69 -18.45
C PRO A 203 13.74 -5.15 -17.39
N ILE A 204 13.50 -3.92 -16.90
CA ILE A 204 14.34 -3.24 -15.91
C ILE A 204 13.97 -3.68 -14.50
N MET A 205 12.68 -3.79 -14.21
CA MET A 205 12.14 -3.92 -12.87
C MET A 205 12.05 -5.37 -12.37
N SER A 206 11.95 -6.36 -13.27
CA SER A 206 11.84 -7.80 -12.92
C SER A 206 10.65 -8.15 -11.98
N SER A 207 9.55 -7.39 -12.01
CA SER A 207 8.37 -7.67 -11.18
C SER A 207 7.54 -8.82 -11.74
N LYS A 208 7.64 -10.00 -11.11
CA LYS A 208 6.82 -11.18 -11.48
C LYS A 208 5.33 -10.89 -11.38
N THR A 209 4.92 -10.26 -10.30
CA THR A 209 3.51 -9.93 -10.01
C THR A 209 2.95 -8.94 -11.02
N GLY A 210 3.74 -7.91 -11.38
CA GLY A 210 3.33 -6.96 -12.41
C GLY A 210 3.16 -7.62 -13.78
N MET A 211 4.13 -8.44 -14.19
CA MET A 211 4.06 -9.18 -15.46
C MET A 211 2.86 -10.13 -15.51
N LEU A 212 2.68 -10.95 -14.47
CA LEU A 212 1.56 -11.90 -14.41
C LEU A 212 0.20 -11.17 -14.36
N GLY A 213 0.12 -10.07 -13.61
CA GLY A 213 -1.07 -9.22 -13.57
C GLY A 213 -1.41 -8.62 -14.93
N THR A 214 -0.41 -8.15 -15.67
CA THR A 214 -0.59 -7.67 -17.05
C THR A 214 -1.09 -8.77 -17.97
N LEU A 215 -0.44 -9.94 -17.96
CA LEU A 215 -0.82 -11.06 -18.82
C LEU A 215 -2.24 -11.54 -18.53
N LEU A 216 -2.60 -11.73 -17.26
CA LEU A 216 -3.94 -12.14 -16.88
C LEU A 216 -4.99 -11.08 -17.23
N GLY A 217 -4.73 -9.81 -16.92
CA GLY A 217 -5.62 -8.71 -17.26
C GLY A 217 -5.90 -8.62 -18.76
N LEU A 218 -4.83 -8.69 -19.58
CA LEU A 218 -4.95 -8.69 -21.03
C LEU A 218 -5.64 -9.95 -21.55
N ALA A 219 -5.36 -11.14 -21.01
CA ALA A 219 -6.02 -12.38 -21.42
C ALA A 219 -7.53 -12.34 -21.17
N PHE A 220 -7.97 -11.89 -20.00
CA PHE A 220 -9.41 -11.75 -19.72
C PHE A 220 -10.08 -10.65 -20.56
N LEU A 221 -9.35 -9.56 -20.84
CA LEU A 221 -9.85 -8.55 -21.78
C LEU A 221 -9.97 -9.11 -23.21
N ALA A 222 -9.03 -9.94 -23.66
CA ALA A 222 -9.13 -10.67 -24.91
C ALA A 222 -10.40 -11.54 -24.91
N LEU A 223 -10.63 -12.36 -23.88
CA LEU A 223 -11.86 -13.16 -23.75
C LEU A 223 -13.12 -12.30 -23.85
N HIS A 224 -13.14 -11.13 -23.20
CA HIS A 224 -14.25 -10.18 -23.33
C HIS A 224 -14.47 -9.77 -24.79
N LEU A 225 -13.41 -9.35 -25.49
CA LEU A 225 -13.51 -8.89 -26.88
C LEU A 225 -13.90 -9.99 -27.87
N TRP A 226 -13.51 -11.24 -27.61
CA TRP A 226 -13.85 -12.38 -28.49
C TRP A 226 -15.24 -12.94 -28.23
N GLN A 227 -15.71 -12.98 -26.98
CA GLN A 227 -17.04 -13.48 -26.63
C GLN A 227 -18.17 -12.49 -26.93
N ALA A 228 -17.93 -11.20 -26.85
CA ALA A 228 -18.95 -10.17 -27.07
C ALA A 228 -19.35 -9.99 -28.56
N ASN A 229 -19.04 -10.92 -29.46
CA ASN A 229 -19.17 -10.72 -30.91
C ASN A 229 -18.65 -9.35 -31.37
N GLY A 230 -17.60 -8.92 -30.73
CA GLY A 230 -17.07 -7.57 -30.75
C GLY A 230 -16.66 -7.12 -32.15
N ASP A 231 -16.78 -5.85 -32.38
CA ASP A 231 -16.31 -5.12 -33.55
C ASP A 231 -14.89 -5.60 -33.93
N ARG A 232 -14.72 -6.06 -35.15
CA ARG A 232 -13.41 -6.46 -35.71
C ARG A 232 -12.37 -5.34 -35.54
N SER A 233 -12.80 -4.09 -35.57
CA SER A 233 -11.94 -2.94 -35.39
C SER A 233 -11.43 -2.82 -33.93
N ALA A 234 -12.23 -3.18 -32.93
CA ALA A 234 -11.81 -3.24 -31.55
C ALA A 234 -10.72 -4.30 -31.33
N ARG A 235 -10.94 -5.51 -31.89
CA ARG A 235 -9.92 -6.59 -31.83
C ARG A 235 -8.62 -6.19 -32.53
N ARG A 236 -8.72 -5.53 -33.70
CA ARG A 236 -7.54 -5.04 -34.43
C ARG A 236 -6.78 -4.01 -33.59
N ARG A 237 -7.46 -3.03 -32.97
CA ARG A 237 -6.83 -2.05 -32.10
C ARG A 237 -6.14 -2.70 -30.90
N TYR A 238 -6.80 -3.67 -30.27
CA TYR A 238 -6.25 -4.45 -29.19
C TYR A 238 -4.99 -5.21 -29.61
N LEU A 239 -5.01 -5.92 -30.75
CA LEU A 239 -3.82 -6.63 -31.27
C LEU A 239 -2.66 -5.70 -31.59
N ILE A 240 -2.91 -4.55 -32.21
CA ILE A 240 -1.88 -3.54 -32.45
C ILE A 240 -1.24 -3.08 -31.12
N TYR A 241 -2.07 -2.91 -30.10
CA TYR A 241 -1.57 -2.54 -28.77
C TYR A 241 -0.70 -3.64 -28.15
N LEU A 242 -1.12 -4.91 -28.23
CA LEU A 242 -0.29 -6.02 -27.76
C LEU A 242 1.07 -6.09 -28.46
N VAL A 243 1.07 -5.90 -29.78
CA VAL A 243 2.33 -5.85 -30.55
C VAL A 243 3.22 -4.68 -30.07
N SER A 244 2.64 -3.52 -29.78
CA SER A 244 3.40 -2.39 -29.27
C SER A 244 4.02 -2.64 -27.89
N LEU A 245 3.31 -3.34 -26.98
CA LEU A 245 3.84 -3.75 -25.67
C LEU A 245 4.98 -4.75 -25.79
N LEU A 246 4.81 -5.75 -26.66
CA LEU A 246 5.84 -6.75 -26.94
C LEU A 246 7.09 -6.10 -27.54
N LEU A 247 6.89 -5.16 -28.48
CA LEU A 247 8.01 -4.42 -29.07
C LEU A 247 8.75 -3.59 -28.03
N ALA A 248 8.02 -2.90 -27.12
CA ALA A 248 8.63 -2.17 -26.01
C ALA A 248 9.52 -3.07 -25.15
N TYR A 249 8.98 -4.25 -24.77
CA TYR A 249 9.72 -5.24 -23.98
C TYR A 249 10.98 -5.73 -24.70
N ILE A 250 10.88 -6.08 -25.99
CA ILE A 250 12.00 -6.59 -26.79
C ILE A 250 13.07 -5.50 -26.96
N VAL A 251 12.68 -4.28 -27.36
CA VAL A 251 13.62 -3.17 -27.61
C VAL A 251 14.44 -2.87 -26.34
N VAL A 252 13.78 -2.76 -25.19
CA VAL A 252 14.50 -2.47 -23.94
C VAL A 252 15.32 -3.67 -23.47
N SER A 253 14.83 -4.90 -23.62
CA SER A 253 15.63 -6.10 -23.29
C SER A 253 16.90 -6.19 -24.14
N LEU A 254 16.83 -5.91 -25.43
CA LEU A 254 17.99 -5.86 -26.32
C LEU A 254 18.95 -4.72 -25.94
N ALA A 255 18.42 -3.53 -25.65
CA ALA A 255 19.24 -2.40 -25.20
C ALA A 255 19.99 -2.72 -23.90
N LEU A 256 19.35 -3.40 -22.95
CA LEU A 256 19.97 -3.83 -21.69
C LEU A 256 21.02 -4.93 -21.90
N SER A 257 20.85 -5.83 -22.90
CA SER A 257 21.83 -6.88 -23.18
C SER A 257 23.17 -6.34 -23.68
N TRP A 258 23.21 -5.13 -24.22
CA TRP A 258 24.45 -4.45 -24.63
C TRP A 258 25.19 -3.76 -23.47
N HIS A 259 24.59 -3.73 -22.27
CA HIS A 259 25.20 -3.18 -21.05
C HIS A 259 25.57 -4.31 -20.07
N PRO A 260 26.81 -4.82 -20.07
CA PRO A 260 27.22 -5.95 -19.25
C PRO A 260 27.07 -5.71 -17.74
N GLU A 261 27.12 -4.47 -17.31
CA GLU A 261 26.92 -4.09 -15.89
C GLU A 261 25.47 -4.17 -15.42
N ARG A 262 24.51 -4.27 -16.34
CA ARG A 262 23.08 -4.39 -16.02
C ARG A 262 22.41 -5.40 -16.93
N PRO A 263 22.67 -6.72 -16.72
CA PRO A 263 21.97 -7.74 -17.46
C PRO A 263 20.46 -7.58 -17.22
N SER A 264 19.67 -7.76 -18.30
CA SER A 264 18.21 -7.81 -18.17
C SER A 264 17.87 -8.82 -17.07
N LYS A 265 17.26 -8.34 -15.99
CA LYS A 265 16.83 -9.21 -14.91
C LYS A 265 15.54 -9.91 -15.33
N LEU A 266 15.65 -10.94 -16.13
CA LEU A 266 14.51 -11.84 -16.29
C LEU A 266 14.09 -12.33 -14.90
N PRO A 267 12.80 -12.33 -14.58
CA PRO A 267 12.35 -12.82 -13.28
C PRO A 267 12.82 -14.26 -13.08
N ASP A 268 13.56 -14.49 -12.02
CA ASP A 268 13.88 -15.87 -11.62
C ASP A 268 12.60 -16.57 -11.17
N TRP A 269 12.15 -17.53 -11.98
CA TRP A 269 10.96 -18.32 -11.73
C TRP A 269 11.25 -19.60 -10.94
N SER A 270 12.52 -19.83 -10.52
CA SER A 270 12.85 -20.93 -9.63
C SER A 270 12.06 -20.82 -8.32
N GLY A 271 11.50 -21.92 -7.84
CA GLY A 271 10.72 -21.97 -6.61
C GLY A 271 11.52 -21.73 -5.32
N ASP A 272 12.86 -21.76 -5.41
CA ASP A 272 13.76 -21.69 -4.26
C ASP A 272 14.16 -20.28 -3.81
N SER A 273 13.52 -19.23 -4.36
CA SER A 273 13.85 -17.88 -3.93
C SER A 273 13.49 -17.68 -2.46
N LEU A 274 14.39 -17.00 -1.71
CA LEU A 274 14.16 -16.59 -0.32
C LEU A 274 12.79 -15.91 -0.15
N SER A 275 12.35 -15.15 -1.14
CA SER A 275 11.06 -14.47 -1.17
C SER A 275 9.85 -15.43 -1.11
N ILE A 276 9.92 -16.58 -1.79
CA ILE A 276 8.84 -17.58 -1.77
C ILE A 276 8.80 -18.28 -0.43
N ARG A 277 9.94 -18.72 0.09
CA ARG A 277 10.04 -19.37 1.42
C ARG A 277 9.55 -18.46 2.52
N THR A 278 9.92 -17.18 2.49
CA THR A 278 9.48 -16.19 3.47
C THR A 278 7.96 -15.99 3.43
N ARG A 279 7.36 -15.89 2.23
CA ARG A 279 5.90 -15.78 2.11
C ARG A 279 5.18 -17.02 2.62
N TRP A 280 5.70 -18.19 2.31
CA TRP A 280 5.15 -19.44 2.83
C TRP A 280 5.16 -19.46 4.36
N THR A 281 6.27 -19.07 4.98
CA THR A 281 6.37 -18.93 6.44
C THR A 281 5.31 -17.98 7.00
N MET A 282 5.16 -16.80 6.40
CA MET A 282 4.15 -15.82 6.83
C MET A 282 2.72 -16.37 6.71
N TRP A 283 2.39 -17.08 5.62
CA TRP A 283 1.07 -17.66 5.41
C TRP A 283 0.78 -18.78 6.41
N LEU A 284 1.75 -19.64 6.68
CA LEU A 284 1.63 -20.70 7.66
C LEU A 284 1.38 -20.14 9.08
N ILE A 285 2.14 -19.12 9.44
CA ILE A 285 1.97 -18.43 10.72
C ILE A 285 0.61 -17.73 10.79
N ALA A 286 0.19 -17.02 9.74
CA ALA A 286 -1.12 -16.39 9.68
C ALA A 286 -2.26 -17.40 9.82
N TRP A 287 -2.12 -18.57 9.19
CA TRP A 287 -3.08 -19.65 9.30
C TRP A 287 -3.16 -20.21 10.74
N ARG A 288 -2.03 -20.41 11.41
CA ARG A 288 -1.99 -20.86 12.81
C ARG A 288 -2.59 -19.82 13.74
N SER A 289 -2.23 -18.56 13.55
CA SER A 289 -2.83 -17.44 14.27
C SER A 289 -4.36 -17.45 14.12
N PHE A 290 -4.87 -17.66 12.90
CA PHE A 290 -6.31 -17.82 12.68
C PHE A 290 -6.90 -19.00 13.44
N LEU A 291 -6.25 -20.16 13.50
CA LEU A 291 -6.76 -21.33 14.20
C LEU A 291 -6.86 -21.13 15.73
N GLU A 292 -6.02 -20.27 16.30
CA GLU A 292 -6.09 -19.91 17.74
C GLU A 292 -7.25 -18.94 18.05
N ALA A 293 -7.62 -18.08 17.10
CA ALA A 293 -8.72 -17.12 17.26
C ALA A 293 -9.63 -17.07 16.01
N PRO A 294 -10.38 -18.15 15.71
CA PRO A 294 -11.01 -18.33 14.38
C PRO A 294 -12.19 -17.40 14.12
N ILE A 295 -12.89 -16.91 15.15
CA ILE A 295 -14.12 -16.12 14.96
C ILE A 295 -13.79 -14.65 14.71
N PHE A 296 -13.03 -14.01 15.60
CA PHE A 296 -12.77 -12.58 15.56
C PHE A 296 -11.31 -12.23 15.26
N GLY A 297 -10.40 -13.22 15.21
CA GLY A 297 -8.97 -12.98 15.03
C GLY A 297 -8.30 -12.36 16.27
N HIS A 298 -7.06 -11.94 16.11
CA HIS A 298 -6.25 -11.36 17.19
C HIS A 298 -6.32 -9.82 17.28
N GLY A 299 -7.03 -9.18 16.39
CA GLY A 299 -7.16 -7.73 16.32
C GLY A 299 -6.42 -7.11 15.13
N LEU A 300 -6.97 -6.01 14.62
CA LEU A 300 -6.36 -5.28 13.51
C LEU A 300 -4.98 -4.74 13.92
N GLY A 301 -3.97 -5.02 13.11
CA GLY A 301 -2.58 -4.64 13.36
C GLY A 301 -1.82 -5.58 14.31
N SER A 302 -2.42 -6.68 14.75
CA SER A 302 -1.78 -7.66 15.65
C SER A 302 -0.77 -8.57 14.96
N PHE A 303 -0.77 -8.66 13.63
CA PHE A 303 0.03 -9.66 12.91
C PHE A 303 1.52 -9.61 13.26
N THR A 304 2.09 -8.43 13.49
CA THR A 304 3.50 -8.32 13.91
C THR A 304 3.79 -9.10 15.19
N VAL A 305 2.93 -8.96 16.19
CA VAL A 305 3.09 -9.60 17.49
C VAL A 305 2.85 -11.10 17.36
N THR A 306 1.73 -11.48 16.76
CA THR A 306 1.38 -12.89 16.54
C THR A 306 2.41 -13.62 15.67
N TYR A 307 2.98 -12.93 14.66
CA TYR A 307 4.06 -13.48 13.84
C TYR A 307 5.29 -13.83 14.70
N LEU A 308 5.72 -12.93 15.58
CA LEU A 308 6.87 -13.17 16.45
C LEU A 308 6.61 -14.27 17.47
N GLU A 309 5.44 -14.29 18.09
CA GLU A 309 5.05 -15.32 19.04
C GLU A 309 5.01 -16.71 18.40
N HIS A 310 4.36 -16.84 17.26
CA HIS A 310 4.26 -18.12 16.55
C HIS A 310 5.60 -18.55 15.98
N PHE A 311 6.38 -17.60 15.45
CA PHE A 311 7.73 -17.92 14.96
C PHE A 311 8.63 -18.39 16.11
N SER A 312 8.56 -17.78 17.30
CA SER A 312 9.31 -18.24 18.47
C SER A 312 8.90 -19.64 18.94
N ARG A 313 7.64 -20.00 18.73
CA ARG A 313 7.08 -21.31 19.15
C ARG A 313 7.35 -22.43 18.14
N TYR A 314 7.25 -22.14 16.86
CA TYR A 314 7.26 -23.14 15.79
C TYR A 314 8.41 -22.99 14.79
N GLY A 315 9.01 -21.80 14.69
CA GLY A 315 9.92 -21.45 13.63
C GLY A 315 11.14 -22.36 13.53
N LEU A 316 11.81 -22.62 14.65
CA LEU A 316 12.99 -23.50 14.70
C LEU A 316 12.61 -24.97 14.52
N ALA A 317 11.53 -25.41 15.17
CA ALA A 317 11.09 -26.82 15.12
C ALA A 317 10.66 -27.25 13.71
N GLU A 318 10.13 -26.33 12.91
CA GLU A 318 9.66 -26.58 11.54
C GLU A 318 10.59 -26.02 10.48
N ASN A 319 11.78 -25.58 10.85
CA ASN A 319 12.79 -25.02 9.95
C ASN A 319 12.22 -23.88 9.08
N LEU A 320 11.40 -23.00 9.67
CA LEU A 320 10.80 -21.86 8.98
C LEU A 320 11.85 -20.77 8.76
N THR A 321 11.72 -20.06 7.64
CA THR A 321 12.66 -19.00 7.28
C THR A 321 12.28 -17.69 7.97
N PHE A 322 13.07 -17.25 8.96
CA PHE A 322 12.98 -15.90 9.50
C PHE A 322 13.76 -14.92 8.63
N TYR A 323 13.07 -14.00 8.01
CA TYR A 323 13.72 -12.96 7.19
C TYR A 323 13.86 -11.65 7.96
N ARG A 324 12.78 -11.17 8.52
CA ARG A 324 12.69 -9.95 9.34
C ARG A 324 11.33 -9.91 10.02
N VAL A 325 11.14 -8.97 10.93
CA VAL A 325 9.81 -8.66 11.44
C VAL A 325 8.94 -8.14 10.30
N VAL A 326 7.77 -8.70 10.18
CA VAL A 326 6.78 -8.35 9.15
C VAL A 326 5.48 -7.92 9.81
N SER A 327 4.89 -6.87 9.25
CA SER A 327 3.64 -6.30 9.77
C SER A 327 2.39 -6.88 9.11
N VAL A 328 2.57 -7.63 8.02
CA VAL A 328 1.47 -8.22 7.24
C VAL A 328 1.93 -9.51 6.57
N PRO A 329 1.05 -10.50 6.38
CA PRO A 329 1.42 -11.80 5.80
C PRO A 329 1.58 -11.78 4.27
N HIS A 330 1.58 -10.62 3.62
CA HIS A 330 1.65 -10.48 2.15
C HIS A 330 0.57 -11.26 1.40
N ASN A 331 -0.61 -11.42 1.99
CA ASN A 331 -1.80 -12.03 1.42
C ASN A 331 -3.03 -11.48 2.12
N LEU A 332 -3.96 -10.89 1.36
CA LEU A 332 -5.14 -10.23 1.92
C LEU A 332 -6.03 -11.18 2.71
N VAL A 333 -6.26 -12.39 2.19
CA VAL A 333 -7.16 -13.38 2.85
C VAL A 333 -6.54 -13.84 4.16
N MET A 334 -5.25 -14.20 4.17
CA MET A 334 -4.53 -14.62 5.37
C MET A 334 -4.43 -13.49 6.40
N HIS A 335 -4.28 -12.24 5.95
CA HIS A 335 -4.25 -11.07 6.81
C HIS A 335 -5.60 -10.89 7.53
N VAL A 336 -6.69 -10.89 6.78
CA VAL A 336 -8.03 -10.74 7.34
C VAL A 336 -8.38 -11.90 8.29
N LEU A 337 -8.02 -13.15 7.92
CA LEU A 337 -8.26 -14.32 8.77
C LEU A 337 -7.48 -14.24 10.08
N SER A 338 -6.19 -13.87 10.05
CA SER A 338 -5.38 -13.81 11.28
C SER A 338 -5.79 -12.67 12.21
N GLU A 339 -6.17 -11.51 11.66
CA GLU A 339 -6.47 -10.31 12.45
C GLU A 339 -7.95 -10.13 12.78
N ALA A 340 -8.85 -10.54 11.89
CA ALA A 340 -10.29 -10.31 12.04
C ALA A 340 -11.14 -11.62 11.98
N GLY A 341 -10.51 -12.76 11.80
CA GLY A 341 -11.14 -14.07 11.79
C GLY A 341 -12.17 -14.27 10.68
N LEU A 342 -13.06 -15.24 10.87
CA LEU A 342 -14.18 -15.51 9.97
C LEU A 342 -15.15 -14.31 9.90
N PHE A 343 -15.32 -13.59 11.02
CA PHE A 343 -16.17 -12.40 11.03
C PHE A 343 -15.64 -11.34 10.06
N GLY A 344 -14.32 -11.07 10.06
CA GLY A 344 -13.67 -10.18 9.10
C GLY A 344 -13.78 -10.69 7.67
N LEU A 345 -13.54 -11.98 7.43
CA LEU A 345 -13.70 -12.57 6.10
C LEU A 345 -15.11 -12.38 5.54
N LEU A 346 -16.14 -12.67 6.35
CA LEU A 346 -17.54 -12.57 5.94
C LEU A 346 -18.02 -11.13 5.77
N THR A 347 -17.49 -10.19 6.53
CA THR A 347 -17.93 -8.79 6.48
C THR A 347 -17.08 -7.93 5.56
N LEU A 348 -15.76 -8.13 5.50
CA LEU A 348 -14.87 -7.29 4.69
C LEU A 348 -14.69 -7.80 3.26
N LEU A 349 -14.59 -9.12 3.05
CA LEU A 349 -14.25 -9.69 1.75
C LEU A 349 -15.41 -10.38 1.03
N ALA A 350 -16.25 -11.13 1.75
CA ALA A 350 -17.32 -11.90 1.12
C ALA A 350 -18.33 -11.04 0.33
N PRO A 351 -18.72 -9.82 0.78
CA PRO A 351 -19.65 -8.99 0.01
C PRO A 351 -19.09 -8.55 -1.36
N LEU A 352 -17.78 -8.23 -1.42
CA LEU A 352 -17.10 -7.93 -2.68
C LEU A 352 -16.98 -9.16 -3.57
N ALA A 353 -16.63 -10.31 -3.00
CA ALA A 353 -16.59 -11.58 -3.72
C ALA A 353 -17.98 -11.96 -4.27
N ALA A 354 -19.04 -11.77 -3.50
CA ALA A 354 -20.42 -12.01 -3.92
C ALA A 354 -20.83 -11.08 -5.08
N LEU A 355 -20.45 -9.81 -5.04
CA LEU A 355 -20.65 -8.87 -6.15
C LEU A 355 -19.95 -9.35 -7.43
N VAL A 356 -18.67 -9.73 -7.32
CA VAL A 356 -17.89 -10.22 -8.47
C VAL A 356 -18.49 -11.53 -9.02
N PHE A 357 -18.82 -12.48 -8.14
CA PHE A 357 -19.44 -13.75 -8.52
C PHE A 357 -20.79 -13.53 -9.21
N TRP A 358 -21.64 -12.68 -8.65
CA TRP A 358 -22.92 -12.32 -9.27
C TRP A 358 -22.71 -11.70 -10.65
N HIS A 359 -21.75 -10.77 -10.77
CA HIS A 359 -21.42 -10.13 -12.03
C HIS A 359 -20.96 -11.15 -13.09
N ILE A 360 -20.04 -12.06 -12.71
CA ILE A 360 -19.54 -13.10 -13.62
C ILE A 360 -20.67 -14.00 -14.11
N ARG A 361 -21.64 -14.30 -13.25
CA ARG A 361 -22.75 -15.21 -13.58
C ARG A 361 -23.82 -14.55 -14.47
N HIS A 362 -24.12 -13.30 -14.28
CA HIS A 362 -25.28 -12.63 -14.85
C HIS A 362 -24.97 -11.55 -15.90
N ASN A 363 -23.70 -11.19 -16.08
CA ASN A 363 -23.33 -10.09 -16.98
C ASN A 363 -22.62 -10.62 -18.24
N PRO A 364 -23.06 -10.24 -19.45
CA PRO A 364 -22.35 -10.56 -20.68
C PRO A 364 -20.93 -9.97 -20.72
N ASN A 365 -20.69 -8.85 -20.00
CA ASN A 365 -19.38 -8.21 -19.89
C ASN A 365 -18.52 -8.76 -18.73
N ARG A 366 -18.81 -9.97 -18.25
CA ARG A 366 -18.18 -10.59 -17.08
C ARG A 366 -16.65 -10.55 -17.11
N TRP A 367 -16.05 -10.79 -18.25
CA TRP A 367 -14.58 -10.80 -18.39
C TRP A 367 -13.97 -9.41 -18.36
N LEU A 368 -14.75 -8.36 -18.65
CA LEU A 368 -14.27 -6.98 -18.50
C LEU A 368 -13.91 -6.65 -17.06
N LEU A 369 -14.81 -6.97 -16.12
CA LEU A 369 -14.54 -6.75 -14.69
C LEU A 369 -13.31 -7.55 -14.22
N VAL A 370 -13.28 -8.84 -14.58
CA VAL A 370 -12.16 -9.72 -14.20
C VAL A 370 -10.84 -9.19 -14.79
N GLY A 371 -10.84 -8.83 -16.07
CA GLY A 371 -9.64 -8.32 -16.76
C GLY A 371 -9.11 -7.03 -16.16
N LEU A 372 -9.99 -6.06 -15.92
CA LEU A 372 -9.57 -4.77 -15.34
C LEU A 372 -9.03 -4.93 -13.91
N CYS A 373 -9.68 -5.77 -13.09
CA CYS A 373 -9.30 -5.93 -11.68
C CYS A 373 -8.17 -6.95 -11.47
N ALA A 374 -7.87 -7.82 -12.43
CA ALA A 374 -6.90 -8.90 -12.29
C ALA A 374 -5.51 -8.46 -11.76
N PRO A 375 -4.88 -7.37 -12.24
CA PRO A 375 -3.58 -6.96 -11.74
C PRO A 375 -3.59 -6.63 -10.25
N ILE A 376 -4.64 -5.93 -9.78
CA ILE A 376 -4.77 -5.52 -8.39
C ILE A 376 -5.12 -6.72 -7.51
N VAL A 377 -6.12 -7.52 -7.90
CA VAL A 377 -6.58 -8.68 -7.13
C VAL A 377 -5.49 -9.73 -6.99
N LEU A 378 -4.76 -10.05 -8.07
CA LEU A 378 -3.62 -10.94 -8.00
C LEU A 378 -2.56 -10.43 -7.02
N HIS A 379 -2.27 -9.13 -7.09
CA HIS A 379 -1.24 -8.55 -6.24
C HIS A 379 -1.63 -8.59 -4.75
N THR A 380 -2.91 -8.48 -4.42
CA THR A 380 -3.37 -8.62 -3.01
C THR A 380 -3.14 -10.01 -2.43
N GLN A 381 -2.89 -11.03 -3.26
CA GLN A 381 -2.63 -12.40 -2.81
C GLN A 381 -1.14 -12.71 -2.56
N VAL A 382 -0.25 -11.83 -2.98
CA VAL A 382 1.20 -12.03 -2.85
C VAL A 382 1.94 -10.84 -2.23
N GLU A 383 1.21 -9.72 -2.02
CA GLU A 383 1.71 -8.48 -1.41
C GLU A 383 0.57 -7.71 -0.74
N TYR A 384 0.81 -6.47 -0.33
CA TYR A 384 -0.14 -5.66 0.43
C TYR A 384 -0.54 -4.31 -0.23
N PRO A 385 -0.91 -4.26 -1.52
CA PRO A 385 -1.32 -3.02 -2.17
C PRO A 385 -2.54 -2.38 -1.50
N TYR A 386 -3.38 -3.18 -0.86
CA TYR A 386 -4.56 -2.76 -0.10
C TYR A 386 -4.25 -1.92 1.15
N ILE A 387 -3.00 -1.92 1.61
CA ILE A 387 -2.54 -1.08 2.71
C ILE A 387 -1.59 0.00 2.18
N ALA A 388 -0.69 -0.36 1.26
CA ALA A 388 0.44 0.45 0.88
C ALA A 388 0.18 1.43 -0.27
N SER A 389 -0.98 1.35 -0.96
CA SER A 389 -1.18 2.15 -2.17
C SER A 389 -2.61 2.64 -2.38
N GLY A 390 -2.86 3.89 -2.07
CA GLY A 390 -4.11 4.58 -2.41
C GLY A 390 -4.36 4.70 -3.92
N GLY A 391 -3.30 4.71 -4.73
CA GLY A 391 -3.42 4.68 -6.19
C GLY A 391 -4.11 3.41 -6.71
N HIS A 392 -3.86 2.25 -6.08
CA HIS A 392 -4.56 1.00 -6.43
C HIS A 392 -6.05 1.06 -6.08
N TYR A 393 -6.43 1.65 -4.94
CA TYR A 393 -7.84 1.88 -4.60
C TYR A 393 -8.53 2.79 -5.61
N PHE A 394 -7.85 3.83 -6.02
CA PHE A 394 -8.37 4.76 -7.01
C PHE A 394 -8.64 4.06 -8.35
N LEU A 395 -7.67 3.28 -8.86
CA LEU A 395 -7.84 2.51 -10.08
C LEU A 395 -8.90 1.42 -9.93
N LEU A 396 -8.97 0.74 -8.79
CA LEU A 396 -9.99 -0.27 -8.50
C LEU A 396 -11.41 0.33 -8.57
N ALA A 397 -11.59 1.53 -7.99
CA ALA A 397 -12.88 2.21 -8.06
C ALA A 397 -13.30 2.55 -9.50
N ILE A 398 -12.36 2.99 -10.32
CA ILE A 398 -12.57 3.26 -11.74
C ILE A 398 -12.96 1.96 -12.49
N PHE A 399 -12.24 0.87 -12.24
CA PHE A 399 -12.49 -0.42 -12.88
C PHE A 399 -13.85 -0.98 -12.50
N LEU A 400 -14.22 -0.89 -11.22
CA LEU A 400 -15.54 -1.25 -10.75
C LEU A 400 -16.62 -0.40 -11.43
N ALA A 401 -16.45 0.92 -11.49
CA ALA A 401 -17.42 1.80 -12.13
C ALA A 401 -17.53 1.54 -13.64
N ALA A 402 -16.42 1.33 -14.36
CA ALA A 402 -16.42 1.04 -15.78
C ALA A 402 -17.09 -0.29 -16.12
N ALA A 403 -16.92 -1.29 -15.27
CA ALA A 403 -17.51 -2.61 -15.47
C ALA A 403 -18.97 -2.69 -14.98
N LEU A 404 -19.26 -2.13 -13.81
CA LEU A 404 -20.58 -2.18 -13.18
C LEU A 404 -21.58 -1.20 -13.83
N GLY A 405 -21.13 -0.06 -14.33
CA GLY A 405 -21.99 0.92 -15.01
C GLY A 405 -22.63 0.41 -16.32
N LYS A 406 -22.19 -0.76 -16.82
CA LYS A 406 -22.77 -1.45 -17.98
C LYS A 406 -23.55 -2.71 -17.59
N THR A 407 -23.89 -2.87 -16.32
CA THR A 407 -24.56 -4.07 -15.83
C THR A 407 -26.07 -3.95 -15.94
N ALA A 408 -26.73 -5.07 -16.21
CA ALA A 408 -28.17 -5.24 -16.06
C ALA A 408 -28.60 -5.43 -14.57
N ALA A 409 -27.80 -4.96 -13.60
CA ALA A 409 -28.22 -4.99 -12.21
C ALA A 409 -29.51 -4.16 -12.09
N PRO A 410 -30.52 -4.63 -11.33
CA PRO A 410 -31.75 -3.90 -11.17
C PRO A 410 -31.46 -2.58 -10.46
N GLU A 411 -31.28 -1.54 -11.25
CA GLU A 411 -31.09 -0.19 -10.73
C GLU A 411 -32.41 0.32 -10.21
N ARG A 412 -32.38 0.87 -9.03
CA ARG A 412 -33.50 1.59 -8.42
C ARG A 412 -33.13 3.07 -8.36
N VAL A 413 -34.11 3.91 -8.59
CA VAL A 413 -33.94 5.37 -8.42
C VAL A 413 -34.65 5.79 -7.14
N LEU A 414 -33.85 6.30 -6.20
CA LEU A 414 -34.37 6.93 -5.01
C LEU A 414 -34.64 8.40 -5.32
N HIS A 415 -35.92 8.79 -5.30
CA HIS A 415 -36.31 10.20 -5.40
C HIS A 415 -36.35 10.83 -4.01
N LEU A 416 -35.48 11.81 -3.80
CA LEU A 416 -35.45 12.59 -2.58
C LEU A 416 -36.60 13.64 -2.62
N ARG A 417 -37.79 13.24 -2.12
CA ARG A 417 -39.03 14.01 -2.23
C ARG A 417 -38.93 15.41 -1.68
N LYS A 418 -38.03 15.66 -0.71
CA LYS A 418 -37.84 17.00 -0.10
C LYS A 418 -36.47 17.54 -0.52
N PRO A 419 -36.39 18.67 -1.23
CA PRO A 419 -35.11 19.31 -1.57
C PRO A 419 -34.23 19.59 -0.35
N SER A 420 -34.88 19.93 0.81
CA SER A 420 -34.14 20.11 2.06
C SER A 420 -33.42 18.84 2.54
N LEU A 421 -34.02 17.66 2.37
CA LEU A 421 -33.39 16.39 2.71
C LEU A 421 -32.21 16.09 1.79
N ALA A 422 -32.37 16.36 0.48
CA ALA A 422 -31.26 16.22 -0.47
C ALA A 422 -30.10 17.14 -0.10
N LEU A 423 -30.38 18.40 0.20
CA LEU A 423 -29.37 19.38 0.60
C LEU A 423 -28.71 19.00 1.92
N ALA A 424 -29.46 18.55 2.91
CA ALA A 424 -28.91 18.08 4.19
C ALA A 424 -28.02 16.86 4.04
N SER A 425 -28.44 15.86 3.21
CA SER A 425 -27.63 14.67 2.94
C SER A 425 -26.34 15.02 2.21
N TYR A 426 -26.40 15.92 1.24
CA TYR A 426 -25.20 16.41 0.56
C TYR A 426 -24.31 17.20 1.52
N GLY A 427 -24.87 18.06 2.36
CA GLY A 427 -24.14 18.79 3.38
C GLY A 427 -23.40 17.87 4.36
N ALA A 428 -24.06 16.79 4.80
CA ALA A 428 -23.44 15.78 5.66
C ALA A 428 -22.27 15.06 4.95
N LEU A 429 -22.44 14.72 3.68
CA LEU A 429 -21.37 14.11 2.88
C LEU A 429 -20.17 15.06 2.68
N VAL A 430 -20.46 16.33 2.38
CA VAL A 430 -19.42 17.37 2.26
C VAL A 430 -18.68 17.55 3.58
N LEU A 431 -19.39 17.61 4.69
CA LEU A 431 -18.80 17.74 6.03
C LEU A 431 -17.88 16.53 6.33
N PHE A 432 -18.35 15.32 6.07
CA PHE A 432 -17.55 14.10 6.24
C PHE A 432 -16.26 14.14 5.39
N CYS A 433 -16.38 14.43 4.08
CA CYS A 433 -15.22 14.51 3.19
C CYS A 433 -14.25 15.62 3.61
N THR A 434 -14.78 16.79 4.03
CA THR A 434 -13.96 17.91 4.51
C THR A 434 -13.21 17.54 5.79
N ALA A 435 -13.87 16.87 6.74
CA ALA A 435 -13.24 16.40 7.96
C ALA A 435 -12.12 15.38 7.66
N LEU A 436 -12.36 14.42 6.76
CA LEU A 436 -11.35 13.47 6.32
C LEU A 436 -10.16 14.16 5.64
N ILE A 437 -10.44 15.11 4.72
CA ILE A 437 -9.40 15.88 4.04
C ILE A 437 -8.58 16.67 5.06
N PHE A 438 -9.23 17.34 6.01
CA PHE A 438 -8.56 18.07 7.07
C PHE A 438 -7.65 17.18 7.90
N GLN A 439 -8.14 16.00 8.32
CA GLN A 439 -7.35 15.01 9.05
C GLN A 439 -6.15 14.54 8.23
N CYS A 440 -6.34 14.24 6.95
CA CYS A 440 -5.24 13.84 6.06
C CYS A 440 -4.17 14.94 5.92
N VAL A 441 -4.59 16.19 5.73
CA VAL A 441 -3.67 17.33 5.60
C VAL A 441 -2.94 17.59 6.92
N MET A 442 -3.65 17.51 8.05
CA MET A 442 -3.05 17.65 9.37
C MET A 442 -1.98 16.57 9.62
N LEU A 443 -2.29 15.30 9.30
CA LEU A 443 -1.33 14.21 9.41
C LEU A 443 -0.12 14.40 8.49
N LEU A 444 -0.32 14.83 7.24
CA LEU A 444 0.78 15.16 6.33
C LEU A 444 1.68 16.25 6.90
N THR A 445 1.08 17.30 7.46
CA THR A 445 1.82 18.42 8.05
C THR A 445 2.64 17.96 9.26
N LEU A 446 2.03 17.19 10.16
CA LEU A 446 2.71 16.64 11.33
C LEU A 446 3.88 15.72 10.92
N MET A 447 3.66 14.87 9.93
CA MET A 447 4.68 13.95 9.45
C MET A 447 5.83 14.69 8.74
N SER A 448 5.52 15.73 7.97
CA SER A 448 6.53 16.58 7.34
C SER A 448 7.39 17.31 8.36
N ARG A 449 6.75 17.90 9.39
CA ARG A 449 7.45 18.54 10.51
C ARG A 449 8.32 17.54 11.27
N ALA A 450 7.80 16.35 11.55
CA ALA A 450 8.55 15.31 12.23
C ALA A 450 9.79 14.90 11.43
N SER A 451 9.66 14.69 10.12
CA SER A 451 10.81 14.34 9.28
C SER A 451 11.85 15.46 9.21
N GLN A 452 11.41 16.70 8.99
CA GLN A 452 12.34 17.85 8.99
C GLN A 452 13.06 18.00 10.32
N ALA A 453 12.35 17.79 11.41
CA ALA A 453 12.95 17.85 12.72
C ALA A 453 13.93 16.67 12.97
N PHE A 454 13.64 15.46 12.46
CA PHE A 454 14.61 14.36 12.50
C PHE A 454 15.88 14.67 11.69
N ASP A 455 15.74 15.29 10.50
CA ASP A 455 16.88 15.65 9.66
C ASP A 455 17.67 16.85 10.22
N MET A 456 17.00 17.85 10.78
CA MET A 456 17.64 19.07 11.29
C MET A 456 18.21 18.88 12.72
N ASP A 457 17.53 18.11 13.56
CA ASP A 457 17.90 17.93 14.96
C ASP A 457 19.11 16.99 15.15
N THR A 458 19.52 16.25 14.10
CA THR A 458 20.77 15.46 14.12
C THR A 458 22.02 16.31 14.36
N TYR A 459 21.93 17.61 14.12
CA TYR A 459 23.03 18.56 14.37
C TYR A 459 22.95 19.26 15.74
N LEU A 460 21.85 19.09 16.48
CA LEU A 460 21.73 19.68 17.82
C LEU A 460 22.56 18.88 18.83
N PRO A 461 23.16 19.55 19.88
CA PRO A 461 23.71 18.84 21.03
C PRO A 461 22.67 17.87 21.61
N LEU A 462 23.11 16.68 22.05
CA LEU A 462 22.22 15.60 22.48
C LEU A 462 21.28 16.03 23.61
N ASP A 463 21.77 16.82 24.58
CA ASP A 463 20.95 17.34 25.69
C ASP A 463 19.78 18.21 25.17
N ARG A 464 20.06 19.11 24.22
CA ARG A 464 19.02 19.95 23.60
C ARG A 464 18.05 19.13 22.76
N TYR A 465 18.55 18.14 22.05
CA TYR A 465 17.68 17.23 21.30
C TYR A 465 16.71 16.50 22.24
N VAL A 466 17.21 15.96 23.34
CA VAL A 466 16.39 15.31 24.36
C VAL A 466 15.35 16.27 24.91
N GLU A 467 15.78 17.45 25.38
CA GLU A 467 14.88 18.45 25.97
C GLU A 467 13.76 18.87 25.00
N GLN A 468 14.09 19.18 23.76
CA GLN A 468 13.12 19.64 22.76
C GLN A 468 12.19 18.53 22.29
N ARG A 469 12.68 17.30 22.12
CA ARG A 469 11.91 16.20 21.57
C ARG A 469 10.99 15.53 22.56
N TYR A 470 11.48 15.26 23.76
CA TYR A 470 10.65 14.59 24.77
C TYR A 470 9.56 15.49 25.35
N GLN A 471 9.69 16.79 25.21
CA GLN A 471 8.66 17.76 25.60
C GLN A 471 7.70 18.12 24.46
N SER A 472 7.95 17.64 23.24
CA SER A 472 7.11 17.93 22.08
C SER A 472 5.71 17.31 22.22
N SER A 473 4.67 18.13 22.04
CA SER A 473 3.28 17.68 21.99
C SER A 473 3.01 16.67 20.86
N ASP A 474 3.87 16.65 19.84
CA ASP A 474 3.77 15.73 18.69
C ASP A 474 3.94 14.27 19.13
N LEU A 475 4.72 14.00 20.19
CA LEU A 475 4.90 12.66 20.75
C LEU A 475 3.67 12.13 21.50
N SER A 476 2.73 13.00 21.85
CA SER A 476 1.46 12.63 22.49
C SER A 476 0.34 12.35 21.48
N HIS A 477 0.58 12.56 20.19
CA HIS A 477 -0.45 12.38 19.16
C HIS A 477 -0.91 10.90 19.10
N PRO A 478 -2.22 10.61 19.21
CA PRO A 478 -2.73 9.24 19.40
C PRO A 478 -2.38 8.28 18.26
N ILE A 479 -2.13 8.80 17.05
CA ILE A 479 -1.93 7.99 15.84
C ILE A 479 -0.46 7.79 15.51
N ILE A 480 0.35 8.86 15.59
CA ILE A 480 1.75 8.83 15.18
C ILE A 480 2.71 8.95 16.36
N GLY A 481 2.21 9.38 17.53
CA GLY A 481 3.05 9.70 18.68
C GLY A 481 3.87 8.53 19.20
N LYS A 482 3.29 7.34 19.32
CA LYS A 482 4.03 6.14 19.79
C LYS A 482 5.21 5.82 18.88
N ARG A 483 4.99 5.91 17.57
CA ARG A 483 6.04 5.63 16.59
C ARG A 483 7.08 6.74 16.53
N MET A 484 6.66 7.99 16.56
CA MET A 484 7.58 9.12 16.63
C MET A 484 8.44 9.03 17.89
N ARG A 485 7.85 8.62 19.02
CA ARG A 485 8.59 8.37 20.24
C ARG A 485 9.60 7.24 20.07
N ALA A 486 9.21 6.10 19.51
CA ALA A 486 10.13 5.00 19.27
C ALA A 486 11.29 5.38 18.33
N MET A 487 11.04 6.19 17.30
CA MET A 487 12.10 6.72 16.44
C MET A 487 13.01 7.72 17.18
N ALA A 488 12.44 8.61 17.98
CA ALA A 488 13.22 9.53 18.82
C ALA A 488 14.09 8.76 19.81
N ASP A 489 13.56 7.71 20.42
CA ASP A 489 14.30 6.83 21.33
C ASP A 489 15.48 6.15 20.62
N LEU A 490 15.28 5.63 19.41
CA LEU A 490 16.37 5.02 18.62
C LEU A 490 17.47 6.03 18.31
N VAL A 491 17.13 7.26 17.94
CA VAL A 491 18.12 8.33 17.67
C VAL A 491 18.88 8.69 18.95
N VAL A 492 18.18 8.89 20.05
CA VAL A 492 18.80 9.23 21.35
C VAL A 492 19.77 8.14 21.80
N ILE A 493 19.35 6.86 21.71
CA ILE A 493 20.18 5.73 22.13
C ILE A 493 21.40 5.60 21.23
N SER A 494 21.23 5.71 19.90
CA SER A 494 22.35 5.66 18.96
C SER A 494 23.37 6.76 19.25
N ARG A 495 22.92 8.00 19.40
CA ARG A 495 23.79 9.14 19.68
C ARG A 495 24.42 9.07 21.06
N ALA A 496 23.67 8.66 22.07
CA ALA A 496 24.22 8.50 23.42
C ALA A 496 25.31 7.43 23.48
N LEU A 497 25.21 6.38 22.65
CA LEU A 497 26.28 5.39 22.48
C LEU A 497 27.50 5.97 21.76
N ASP A 498 27.28 6.73 20.69
CA ASP A 498 28.35 7.30 19.86
C ASP A 498 29.08 8.46 20.62
N GLU A 499 28.37 9.20 21.49
CA GLU A 499 28.87 10.27 22.31
C GLU A 499 29.31 9.78 23.72
N GLU A 500 29.28 8.48 24.01
CA GLU A 500 29.62 7.82 25.29
C GLU A 500 28.84 8.39 26.51
N ARG A 501 27.60 8.86 26.26
CA ARG A 501 26.75 9.49 27.29
C ARG A 501 25.96 8.43 28.08
N VAL A 502 26.67 7.74 28.98
CA VAL A 502 26.10 6.69 29.85
C VAL A 502 25.00 7.24 30.76
N ASP A 503 25.12 8.50 31.17
CA ASP A 503 24.12 9.23 31.99
C ASP A 503 22.75 9.26 31.30
N ILE A 504 22.71 9.58 30.02
CA ILE A 504 21.48 9.59 29.23
C ILE A 504 20.92 8.17 29.03
N LEU A 505 21.79 7.18 28.78
CA LEU A 505 21.37 5.79 28.63
C LEU A 505 20.72 5.24 29.90
N GLN A 506 21.34 5.47 31.06
CA GLN A 506 20.82 5.03 32.37
C GLN A 506 19.60 5.82 32.82
N GLY A 507 19.59 7.13 32.53
CA GLY A 507 18.56 8.04 33.02
C GLY A 507 17.16 7.71 32.51
N PHE A 508 17.00 7.49 31.19
CA PHE A 508 15.69 7.23 30.62
C PHE A 508 15.69 6.45 29.31
N ALA A 509 16.79 6.49 28.53
CA ALA A 509 16.78 6.00 27.16
C ALA A 509 16.52 4.48 27.11
N ILE A 510 17.10 3.70 28.03
CA ILE A 510 16.90 2.26 28.12
C ILE A 510 15.45 1.92 28.48
N ALA A 511 14.89 2.58 29.50
CA ALA A 511 13.52 2.36 29.92
C ALA A 511 12.52 2.73 28.80
N SER A 512 12.81 3.81 28.07
CA SER A 512 12.00 4.21 26.91
C SER A 512 12.09 3.21 25.76
N MET A 513 13.29 2.71 25.47
CA MET A 513 13.50 1.67 24.46
C MET A 513 12.74 0.38 24.79
N GLU A 514 12.80 -0.08 26.03
CA GLU A 514 12.08 -1.28 26.48
C GLU A 514 10.58 -1.13 26.34
N LYS A 515 10.06 0.06 26.59
CA LYS A 515 8.63 0.36 26.54
C LYS A 515 8.11 0.64 25.12
N HIS A 516 8.89 1.35 24.29
CA HIS A 516 8.40 1.90 23.04
C HIS A 516 9.06 1.31 21.79
N VAL A 517 10.26 0.71 21.91
CA VAL A 517 11.00 0.21 20.76
C VAL A 517 10.97 -1.31 20.67
N LEU A 518 11.45 -1.99 21.68
CA LEU A 518 11.61 -3.45 21.67
C LEU A 518 10.30 -4.25 21.50
N PRO A 519 9.13 -3.80 21.97
CA PRO A 519 7.87 -4.49 21.71
C PRO A 519 7.45 -4.44 20.24
N PHE A 520 7.88 -3.42 19.48
CA PHE A 520 7.40 -3.14 18.14
C PHE A 520 8.44 -3.34 17.04
N TYR A 521 9.73 -3.30 17.38
CA TYR A 521 10.83 -3.36 16.41
C TYR A 521 11.80 -4.49 16.75
N ALA A 522 11.39 -5.72 16.50
CA ALA A 522 12.27 -6.87 16.65
C ALA A 522 13.06 -7.11 15.36
N SER A 523 14.19 -6.44 15.21
CA SER A 523 15.09 -6.59 14.07
C SER A 523 16.55 -6.63 14.51
N PRO A 524 17.47 -7.30 13.78
CA PRO A 524 18.87 -7.39 14.16
C PRO A 524 19.52 -6.04 14.47
N PRO A 525 19.35 -4.95 13.69
CA PRO A 525 19.92 -3.65 14.04
C PRO A 525 19.41 -3.09 15.37
N VAL A 526 18.13 -3.28 15.68
CA VAL A 526 17.55 -2.82 16.95
C VAL A 526 18.05 -3.67 18.11
N TRP A 527 18.21 -4.97 17.95
CA TRP A 527 18.80 -5.84 18.97
C TRP A 527 20.28 -5.53 19.20
N ASP A 528 21.05 -5.25 18.13
CA ASP A 528 22.44 -4.81 18.25
C ASP A 528 22.54 -3.49 19.02
N LEU A 529 21.64 -2.54 18.75
CA LEU A 529 21.58 -1.27 19.48
C LEU A 529 21.23 -1.49 20.96
N ALA A 530 20.23 -2.32 21.25
CA ALA A 530 19.83 -2.67 22.60
C ALA A 530 20.97 -3.38 23.36
N PHE A 531 21.62 -4.36 22.74
CA PHE A 531 22.77 -5.05 23.31
C PHE A 531 23.90 -4.06 23.68
N ARG A 532 24.25 -3.16 22.76
CA ARG A 532 25.26 -2.12 22.98
C ARG A 532 24.89 -1.21 24.15
N ALA A 533 23.63 -0.75 24.20
CA ALA A 533 23.15 0.13 25.27
C ALA A 533 23.19 -0.56 26.65
N TYR A 534 22.76 -1.81 26.74
CA TYR A 534 22.83 -2.60 27.97
C TYR A 534 24.28 -2.87 28.39
N ALA A 535 25.17 -3.18 27.44
CA ALA A 535 26.57 -3.40 27.69
C ALA A 535 27.27 -2.13 28.20
N ALA A 536 27.00 -0.98 27.58
CA ALA A 536 27.56 0.30 27.98
C ALA A 536 27.13 0.72 29.41
N THR A 537 25.96 0.29 29.85
CA THR A 537 25.43 0.57 31.19
C THR A 537 25.69 -0.54 32.22
N GLY A 538 26.33 -1.64 31.81
CA GLY A 538 26.59 -2.80 32.68
C GLY A 538 25.34 -3.58 33.10
N ASN A 539 24.23 -3.44 32.39
CA ASN A 539 22.95 -4.11 32.71
C ASN A 539 22.95 -5.57 32.25
N LEU A 540 23.70 -6.43 32.94
CA LEU A 540 23.82 -7.86 32.62
C LEU A 540 22.48 -8.59 32.60
N PRO A 541 21.54 -8.38 33.54
CA PRO A 541 20.23 -9.05 33.50
C PRO A 541 19.45 -8.74 32.22
N ALA A 542 19.47 -7.48 31.76
CA ALA A 542 18.80 -7.10 30.52
C ALA A 542 19.47 -7.71 29.27
N ILE A 543 20.80 -7.86 29.28
CA ILE A 543 21.53 -8.55 28.21
C ILE A 543 21.13 -10.02 28.16
N GLU A 544 21.08 -10.72 29.29
CA GLU A 544 20.68 -12.13 29.35
C GLU A 544 19.24 -12.32 28.86
N ALA A 545 18.32 -11.46 29.30
CA ALA A 545 16.95 -11.46 28.83
C ALA A 545 16.83 -11.22 27.31
N LEU A 546 17.61 -10.28 26.78
CA LEU A 546 17.69 -10.01 25.33
C LEU A 546 18.23 -11.23 24.59
N ILE A 547 19.31 -11.84 25.06
CA ILE A 547 19.91 -13.04 24.44
C ILE A 547 18.89 -14.21 24.43
N GLN A 548 18.18 -14.45 25.52
CA GLN A 548 17.15 -15.47 25.59
C GLN A 548 16.01 -15.20 24.61
N LYS A 549 15.61 -13.94 24.49
CA LYS A 549 14.57 -13.51 23.54
C LYS A 549 15.02 -13.69 22.10
N VAL A 550 16.22 -13.23 21.76
CA VAL A 550 16.78 -13.32 20.40
C VAL A 550 17.04 -14.76 19.99
N ALA A 551 17.51 -15.62 20.93
CA ALA A 551 17.76 -17.04 20.66
C ALA A 551 16.53 -17.80 20.15
N LYS A 552 15.32 -17.36 20.53
CA LYS A 552 14.07 -17.96 20.03
C LYS A 552 13.84 -17.68 18.54
N TRP A 553 14.44 -16.64 17.99
CA TRP A 553 14.22 -16.17 16.62
C TRP A 553 15.45 -16.31 15.74
N GLN A 554 16.63 -16.01 16.28
CA GLN A 554 17.92 -16.04 15.58
C GLN A 554 19.01 -16.56 16.53
N PRO A 555 19.19 -17.89 16.64
CA PRO A 555 20.20 -18.49 17.52
C PRO A 555 21.61 -17.99 17.23
N GLU A 556 21.97 -17.84 15.95
CA GLU A 556 23.30 -17.35 15.52
C GLU A 556 23.60 -15.93 16.05
N GLN A 557 22.59 -15.05 16.04
CA GLN A 557 22.73 -13.69 16.59
C GLN A 557 22.86 -13.72 18.11
N ALA A 558 22.12 -14.57 18.79
CA ALA A 558 22.25 -14.77 20.23
C ALA A 558 23.63 -15.30 20.61
N ASP A 559 24.19 -16.23 19.82
CA ASP A 559 25.55 -16.77 20.03
C ASP A 559 26.61 -15.71 19.78
N LYS A 560 26.40 -14.80 18.82
CA LYS A 560 27.27 -13.62 18.64
C LYS A 560 27.32 -12.79 19.90
N TYR A 561 26.18 -12.52 20.54
CA TYR A 561 26.11 -11.74 21.79
C TYR A 561 26.77 -12.48 22.97
N ARG A 562 26.55 -13.81 23.11
CA ARG A 562 27.22 -14.62 24.13
C ARG A 562 28.74 -14.56 24.00
N ARG A 563 29.26 -14.70 22.78
CA ARG A 563 30.71 -14.59 22.51
C ARG A 563 31.26 -13.20 22.83
N ALA A 564 30.50 -12.13 22.51
CA ALA A 564 30.91 -10.77 22.81
C ALA A 564 31.04 -10.50 24.31
N LEU A 565 30.22 -11.14 25.16
CA LEU A 565 30.34 -11.05 26.62
C LEU A 565 31.55 -11.80 27.20
N GLN A 566 32.04 -12.82 26.52
CA GLN A 566 33.19 -13.64 26.99
C GLN A 566 34.54 -13.00 26.65
N THR A 567 34.58 -12.01 25.78
CA THR A 567 35.82 -11.33 25.38
C THR A 567 36.20 -10.27 26.40
N PRO A 568 37.45 -10.28 26.96
CA PRO A 568 37.85 -9.41 28.09
C PRO A 568 37.96 -7.92 27.79
N SER A 569 37.72 -7.47 26.61
CA SER A 569 37.60 -6.06 26.24
C SER A 569 36.43 -5.92 25.26
N PRO A 570 35.29 -5.45 25.68
CA PRO A 570 34.20 -5.20 24.80
C PRO A 570 34.45 -3.93 23.99
N ARG A 571 35.36 -3.93 23.03
CA ARG A 571 35.19 -3.09 21.86
C ARG A 571 33.98 -3.66 21.14
N LEU A 572 32.86 -2.96 21.34
CA LEU A 572 31.61 -3.28 20.71
C LEU A 572 31.83 -3.47 19.20
N PRO A 573 31.29 -4.51 18.56
CA PRO A 573 31.39 -4.68 17.13
C PRO A 573 30.85 -3.42 16.43
N GLN A 574 31.69 -2.79 15.59
CA GLN A 574 31.34 -1.69 14.71
C GLN A 574 30.30 -2.12 13.67
#